data_a1c81be30f5470460f49a96a2d10fb6d
#
_entry.id   a1c81be30f5470460f49a96a2d10fb6d
#
_cell.length_a   1.000
_cell.length_b   1.000
_cell.length_c   1.000
_cell.angle_alpha   90.00
_cell.angle_beta   90.00
_cell.angle_gamma   90.00
#
_symmetry.space_group_name_H-M   'P 1'
#
loop_
_entity.id
_entity.type
_entity.pdbx_description
1 polymer ?
#
loop_
_entity_poly.entity_id
_entity_poly.type
_entity_poly.pdbx_seq_one_letter_code
_entity_poly.pdbx_strand_id
1 'polypeptide(L)'
;MDSVDPMRILRDPEVYLVGRQESHQAEVDRFLADHGVSWQTDTDVAGESLVEIAGRVCYMSFAKPRPGGNSAYINHILEVGHGSVLEHAVWNFLITGVSRSFTHELVRHRAGMGYSQLSQRYVDESVAEYVEPDCIATDPECHAIWKRTVEAAHAGYQELVTRLSERFSDEPDKTLRRKKARQAARSVLPNATETKILSLIHI
;
A
#
# COMPACT_ATOMS: atom_id res chain seq x y z
N MET A 1 22.55 -10.30 -30.96
CA MET A 1 21.15 -10.62 -30.60
C MET A 1 21.14 -10.66 -29.06
N ASP A 2 20.87 -9.50 -28.48
CA ASP A 2 20.74 -9.40 -27.01
C ASP A 2 19.54 -10.22 -26.61
N SER A 3 19.75 -11.18 -25.69
CA SER A 3 18.67 -11.97 -25.14
C SER A 3 17.73 -11.00 -24.42
N VAL A 4 16.53 -10.81 -24.97
CA VAL A 4 15.46 -10.12 -24.26
C VAL A 4 15.25 -10.91 -22.97
N ASP A 5 15.48 -10.24 -21.84
CA ASP A 5 15.28 -10.83 -20.52
C ASP A 5 13.83 -11.35 -20.46
N PRO A 6 13.61 -12.63 -20.11
CA PRO A 6 12.26 -13.19 -20.17
C PRO A 6 11.36 -12.41 -19.24
N MET A 7 10.18 -12.01 -19.72
CA MET A 7 9.13 -11.34 -18.94
C MET A 7 8.91 -12.09 -17.60
N ARG A 8 9.10 -11.39 -16.49
CA ARG A 8 8.95 -12.00 -15.16
C ARG A 8 7.49 -11.99 -14.75
N ILE A 9 7.01 -13.15 -14.34
CA ILE A 9 5.65 -13.35 -13.82
C ILE A 9 5.71 -13.54 -12.31
N LEU A 10 4.89 -12.80 -11.59
CA LEU A 10 4.75 -12.86 -10.14
C LEU A 10 3.37 -13.46 -9.78
N ARG A 11 3.30 -14.17 -8.66
CA ARG A 11 2.06 -14.79 -8.15
C ARG A 11 1.77 -14.42 -6.70
N ASP A 12 2.81 -14.10 -5.95
CA ASP A 12 2.72 -13.83 -4.52
C ASP A 12 3.03 -12.37 -4.22
N PRO A 13 2.17 -11.67 -3.46
CA PRO A 13 2.48 -10.36 -2.92
C PRO A 13 3.42 -10.46 -1.72
N GLU A 14 4.19 -9.40 -1.50
CA GLU A 14 4.97 -9.22 -0.29
C GLU A 14 4.54 -7.94 0.43
N VAL A 15 4.47 -8.00 1.76
CA VAL A 15 4.05 -6.89 2.61
C VAL A 15 5.11 -6.63 3.67
N TYR A 16 5.61 -5.40 3.71
CA TYR A 16 6.61 -4.96 4.67
C TYR A 16 6.02 -3.90 5.57
N LEU A 17 6.03 -4.11 6.90
CA LEU A 17 5.74 -3.07 7.87
C LEU A 17 6.96 -2.15 7.97
N VAL A 18 6.88 -0.96 7.38
CA VAL A 18 8.01 -0.02 7.29
C VAL A 18 7.90 1.17 8.25
N GLY A 19 6.74 1.37 8.85
CA GLY A 19 6.52 2.42 9.84
C GLY A 19 5.33 2.13 10.73
N ARG A 20 5.46 2.55 11.99
CA ARG A 20 4.39 2.56 12.99
C ARG A 20 4.56 3.78 13.88
N GLN A 21 3.47 4.22 14.49
CA GLN A 21 3.51 5.30 15.47
C GLN A 21 4.16 4.86 16.78
N GLU A 22 4.57 5.84 17.55
CA GLU A 22 5.09 5.70 18.91
C GLU A 22 4.21 6.51 19.85
N SER A 23 4.04 6.07 21.09
CA SER A 23 3.35 6.82 22.16
C SER A 23 4.38 7.52 23.04
N HIS A 24 4.09 8.78 23.40
CA HIS A 24 4.91 9.55 24.35
C HIS A 24 4.44 9.30 25.78
N GLN A 25 4.92 8.20 26.42
CA GLN A 25 4.47 7.77 27.75
C GLN A 25 4.59 8.88 28.80
N ALA A 26 5.67 9.69 28.78
CA ALA A 26 5.83 10.77 29.73
C ALA A 26 4.71 11.83 29.65
N GLU A 27 4.20 12.11 28.45
CA GLU A 27 3.05 13.03 28.29
C GLU A 27 1.73 12.40 28.72
N VAL A 28 1.58 11.10 28.52
CA VAL A 28 0.42 10.35 29.04
C VAL A 28 0.42 10.39 30.57
N ASP A 29 1.56 10.11 31.20
CA ASP A 29 1.71 10.12 32.66
C ASP A 29 1.46 11.53 33.24
N ARG A 30 1.96 12.57 32.56
CA ARG A 30 1.69 13.96 32.95
C ARG A 30 0.18 14.27 32.90
N PHE A 31 -0.50 13.90 31.80
CA PHE A 31 -1.95 14.08 31.67
C PHE A 31 -2.71 13.36 32.81
N LEU A 32 -2.36 12.12 33.10
CA LEU A 32 -2.99 11.34 34.18
C LEU A 32 -2.80 12.01 35.53
N ALA A 33 -1.58 12.48 35.84
CA ALA A 33 -1.26 13.19 37.07
C ALA A 33 -2.05 14.50 37.22
N ASP A 34 -2.08 15.32 36.15
CA ASP A 34 -2.81 16.59 36.12
C ASP A 34 -4.32 16.41 36.39
N HIS A 35 -4.87 15.24 36.05
CA HIS A 35 -6.29 14.91 36.26
C HIS A 35 -6.57 14.02 37.47
N GLY A 36 -5.53 13.72 38.26
CA GLY A 36 -5.67 12.93 39.49
C GLY A 36 -6.12 11.49 39.25
N VAL A 37 -5.79 10.91 38.11
CA VAL A 37 -6.09 9.52 37.74
C VAL A 37 -4.83 8.74 37.50
N SER A 38 -4.91 7.41 37.58
CA SER A 38 -3.82 6.50 37.22
C SER A 38 -4.33 5.43 36.29
N TRP A 39 -3.50 5.04 35.35
CA TRP A 39 -3.79 3.98 34.40
C TRP A 39 -2.49 3.42 33.83
N GLN A 40 -2.51 2.13 33.50
CA GLN A 40 -1.46 1.44 32.76
C GLN A 40 -2.11 0.47 31.79
N THR A 41 -1.47 0.27 30.65
CA THR A 41 -1.85 -0.75 29.69
C THR A 41 -0.91 -1.96 29.78
N ASP A 42 -1.37 -3.10 29.33
CA ASP A 42 -0.62 -4.36 29.27
C ASP A 42 -0.13 -4.67 27.82
N THR A 43 -0.34 -3.73 26.89
CA THR A 43 0.22 -3.85 25.53
C THR A 43 1.48 -3.01 25.37
N ASP A 44 2.45 -3.52 24.60
CA ASP A 44 3.64 -2.83 24.13
C ASP A 44 3.47 -2.28 22.69
N VAL A 45 2.31 -2.48 22.08
CA VAL A 45 1.97 -1.96 20.76
C VAL A 45 1.38 -0.56 20.90
N ALA A 46 2.15 0.46 20.47
CA ALA A 46 1.76 1.86 20.62
C ALA A 46 0.38 2.19 20.00
N GLY A 47 0.03 1.58 18.85
CA GLY A 47 -1.28 1.75 18.23
C GLY A 47 -2.44 1.29 19.11
N GLU A 48 -2.30 0.12 19.72
CA GLU A 48 -3.30 -0.43 20.65
C GLU A 48 -3.43 0.43 21.92
N SER A 49 -2.29 0.87 22.47
CA SER A 49 -2.27 1.78 23.61
C SER A 49 -3.01 3.09 23.29
N LEU A 50 -2.76 3.70 22.14
CA LEU A 50 -3.40 4.96 21.74
C LEU A 50 -4.91 4.79 21.48
N VAL A 51 -5.35 3.67 20.94
CA VAL A 51 -6.78 3.33 20.82
C VAL A 51 -7.44 3.27 22.18
N GLU A 52 -6.80 2.62 23.16
CA GLU A 52 -7.33 2.55 24.53
C GLU A 52 -7.35 3.93 25.20
N ILE A 53 -6.27 4.73 25.05
CA ILE A 53 -6.23 6.11 25.56
C ILE A 53 -7.37 6.93 24.95
N ALA A 54 -7.55 6.89 23.62
CA ALA A 54 -8.60 7.64 22.95
C ALA A 54 -9.99 7.30 23.47
N GLY A 55 -10.29 6.01 23.61
CA GLY A 55 -11.58 5.60 24.15
C GLY A 55 -11.76 5.97 25.63
N ARG A 56 -10.70 5.90 26.44
CA ARG A 56 -10.76 6.29 27.86
C ARG A 56 -10.93 7.79 28.07
N VAL A 57 -10.28 8.61 27.24
CA VAL A 57 -10.42 10.08 27.27
C VAL A 57 -11.88 10.49 27.02
N CYS A 58 -12.58 9.84 26.07
CA CYS A 58 -13.97 10.15 25.77
C CYS A 58 -14.90 10.10 26.99
N TYR A 59 -14.59 9.25 27.96
CA TYR A 59 -15.42 9.04 29.18
C TYR A 59 -14.68 9.28 30.49
N MET A 60 -13.44 9.77 30.44
CA MET A 60 -12.52 9.88 31.59
C MET A 60 -12.48 8.60 32.41
N SER A 61 -12.43 7.44 31.75
CA SER A 61 -12.61 6.11 32.36
C SER A 61 -11.28 5.44 32.76
N PHE A 62 -10.21 6.20 32.98
CA PHE A 62 -8.90 5.67 33.38
C PHE A 62 -8.91 4.90 34.70
N ALA A 63 -9.65 5.37 35.67
CA ALA A 63 -9.76 4.70 36.98
C ALA A 63 -10.60 3.41 36.96
N LYS A 64 -11.15 3.02 35.84
CA LYS A 64 -12.03 1.84 35.70
C LYS A 64 -11.46 0.86 34.69
N PRO A 65 -10.36 0.14 35.01
CA PRO A 65 -9.80 -0.83 34.09
C PRO A 65 -10.81 -1.96 33.80
N ARG A 66 -10.86 -2.40 32.53
CA ARG A 66 -11.69 -3.55 32.18
C ARG A 66 -10.91 -4.83 32.47
N PRO A 67 -11.53 -5.85 33.11
CA PRO A 67 -10.90 -7.16 33.20
C PRO A 67 -10.53 -7.72 31.85
N GLY A 68 -9.32 -8.27 31.73
CA GLY A 68 -8.79 -8.82 30.46
C GLY A 68 -7.93 -7.85 29.66
N GLY A 69 -7.60 -6.68 30.23
CA GLY A 69 -6.58 -5.78 29.67
C GLY A 69 -6.97 -5.07 28.38
N ASN A 70 -5.95 -4.62 27.62
CA ASN A 70 -6.08 -3.88 26.39
C ASN A 70 -6.84 -4.68 25.31
N SER A 71 -6.52 -5.97 25.14
CA SER A 71 -7.19 -6.84 24.17
C SER A 71 -8.71 -6.90 24.40
N ALA A 72 -9.14 -7.08 25.67
CA ALA A 72 -10.56 -7.08 26.00
C ALA A 72 -11.21 -5.71 25.80
N TYR A 73 -10.45 -4.64 26.01
CA TYR A 73 -10.89 -3.27 25.74
C TYR A 73 -11.15 -3.04 24.25
N ILE A 74 -10.20 -3.40 23.40
CA ILE A 74 -10.32 -3.25 21.93
C ILE A 74 -11.48 -4.12 21.40
N ASN A 75 -11.58 -5.38 21.83
CA ASN A 75 -12.69 -6.24 21.44
C ASN A 75 -14.04 -5.62 21.77
N HIS A 76 -14.16 -5.01 22.94
CA HIS A 76 -15.40 -4.31 23.29
C HIS A 76 -15.67 -3.09 22.40
N ILE A 77 -14.65 -2.31 22.04
CA ILE A 77 -14.78 -1.19 21.10
C ILE A 77 -15.33 -1.68 19.75
N LEU A 78 -14.85 -2.83 19.27
CA LEU A 78 -15.34 -3.46 18.04
C LEU A 78 -16.79 -3.94 18.17
N GLU A 79 -17.13 -4.61 19.29
CA GLU A 79 -18.49 -5.09 19.56
C GLU A 79 -19.54 -3.98 19.59
N VAL A 80 -19.20 -2.83 20.19
CA VAL A 80 -20.13 -1.69 20.31
C VAL A 80 -20.08 -0.73 19.13
N GLY A 81 -19.21 -0.99 18.15
CA GLY A 81 -19.11 -0.19 16.91
C GLY A 81 -18.51 1.21 17.11
N HIS A 82 -17.69 1.45 18.17
CA HIS A 82 -17.01 2.72 18.38
C HIS A 82 -15.75 2.85 17.51
N GLY A 83 -15.92 2.77 16.18
CA GLY A 83 -14.83 2.72 15.22
C GLY A 83 -13.93 3.96 15.20
N SER A 84 -14.43 5.13 15.61
CA SER A 84 -13.65 6.37 15.56
C SER A 84 -12.38 6.35 16.42
N VAL A 85 -12.34 5.58 17.50
CA VAL A 85 -11.13 5.46 18.33
C VAL A 85 -10.05 4.61 17.67
N LEU A 86 -10.43 3.70 16.78
CA LEU A 86 -9.49 2.87 16.01
C LEU A 86 -8.66 3.71 15.03
N GLU A 87 -9.16 4.87 14.59
CA GLU A 87 -8.46 5.79 13.70
C GLU A 87 -7.16 6.34 14.29
N HIS A 88 -6.96 6.21 15.61
CA HIS A 88 -5.71 6.58 16.28
C HIS A 88 -4.58 5.56 16.09
N ALA A 89 -4.86 4.37 15.57
CA ALA A 89 -3.85 3.36 15.27
C ALA A 89 -3.41 3.43 13.81
N VAL A 90 -2.14 3.76 13.56
CA VAL A 90 -1.62 4.03 12.20
C VAL A 90 -0.38 3.21 11.91
N TRP A 91 -0.36 2.58 10.74
CA TRP A 91 0.79 1.83 10.22
C TRP A 91 1.12 2.24 8.78
N ASN A 92 2.37 2.05 8.38
CA ASN A 92 2.81 2.22 7.02
C ASN A 92 3.32 0.88 6.47
N PHE A 93 2.69 0.41 5.40
CA PHE A 93 3.06 -0.82 4.72
C PHE A 93 3.59 -0.52 3.33
N LEU A 94 4.75 -1.09 3.00
CA LEU A 94 5.21 -1.19 1.62
C LEU A 94 4.72 -2.53 1.06
N ILE A 95 3.98 -2.48 -0.03
CA ILE A 95 3.37 -3.65 -0.68
C ILE A 95 3.98 -3.78 -2.07
N THR A 96 4.47 -4.97 -2.42
CA THR A 96 5.05 -5.32 -3.72
C THR A 96 4.44 -6.62 -4.26
N GLY A 97 4.70 -6.97 -5.52
CA GLY A 97 4.11 -8.16 -6.12
C GLY A 97 2.60 -8.05 -6.32
N VAL A 98 2.07 -6.84 -6.36
CA VAL A 98 0.64 -6.56 -6.59
C VAL A 98 0.43 -5.89 -7.94
N SER A 99 -0.71 -6.18 -8.57
CA SER A 99 -1.05 -5.59 -9.85
C SER A 99 -1.59 -4.16 -9.72
N ARG A 100 -1.54 -3.41 -10.80
CA ARG A 100 -2.25 -2.11 -10.86
C ARG A 100 -3.75 -2.27 -10.72
N SER A 101 -4.31 -3.41 -11.11
CA SER A 101 -5.72 -3.73 -10.84
C SER A 101 -6.04 -3.69 -9.34
N PHE A 102 -5.18 -4.31 -8.52
CA PHE A 102 -5.30 -4.25 -7.05
C PHE A 102 -5.25 -2.81 -6.53
N THR A 103 -4.28 -2.02 -7.00
CA THR A 103 -4.14 -0.65 -6.49
C THR A 103 -5.28 0.27 -6.94
N HIS A 104 -5.93 0.02 -8.08
CA HIS A 104 -7.12 0.78 -8.49
C HIS A 104 -8.29 0.59 -7.53
N GLU A 105 -8.41 -0.57 -6.88
CA GLU A 105 -9.41 -0.78 -5.83
C GLU A 105 -8.92 -0.20 -4.48
N LEU A 106 -7.65 -0.44 -4.12
CA LEU A 106 -7.09 0.03 -2.86
C LEU A 106 -7.20 1.54 -2.69
N VAL A 107 -6.87 2.34 -3.72
CA VAL A 107 -6.88 3.82 -3.63
C VAL A 107 -8.29 4.43 -3.54
N ARG A 108 -9.34 3.63 -3.64
CA ARG A 108 -10.73 4.08 -3.42
C ARG A 108 -11.06 4.23 -1.93
N HIS A 109 -10.32 3.54 -1.07
CA HIS A 109 -10.39 3.72 0.38
C HIS A 109 -9.62 4.99 0.76
N ARG A 110 -10.34 6.09 1.05
CA ARG A 110 -9.75 7.43 1.20
C ARG A 110 -9.60 7.88 2.64
N ALA A 111 -10.60 7.57 3.47
CA ALA A 111 -10.60 8.00 4.86
C ALA A 111 -9.43 7.34 5.63
N GLY A 112 -8.56 8.17 6.21
CA GLY A 112 -7.40 7.74 6.99
C GLY A 112 -6.31 6.97 6.22
N MET A 113 -6.34 7.02 4.90
CA MET A 113 -5.39 6.30 4.05
C MET A 113 -4.52 7.29 3.26
N GLY A 114 -3.24 6.97 3.14
CA GLY A 114 -2.28 7.71 2.30
C GLY A 114 -1.56 6.75 1.36
N TYR A 115 -1.29 7.18 0.12
CA TYR A 115 -0.70 6.33 -0.90
C TYR A 115 0.44 6.99 -1.63
N SER A 116 1.54 6.24 -1.82
CA SER A 116 2.63 6.58 -2.72
C SER A 116 2.96 5.37 -3.59
N GLN A 117 2.68 5.48 -4.90
CA GLN A 117 2.78 4.36 -5.84
C GLN A 117 3.88 4.58 -6.86
N LEU A 118 4.53 3.51 -7.29
CA LEU A 118 5.50 3.47 -8.38
C LEU A 118 4.95 4.18 -9.63
N SER A 119 5.73 5.11 -10.16
CA SER A 119 5.33 5.92 -11.30
C SER A 119 5.83 5.37 -12.63
N GLN A 120 4.93 4.90 -13.47
CA GLN A 120 5.22 4.50 -14.87
C GLN A 120 5.68 5.64 -15.80
N ARG A 121 5.69 6.87 -15.31
CA ARG A 121 6.21 8.02 -16.07
C ARG A 121 7.71 8.19 -15.91
N TYR A 122 8.25 7.76 -14.78
CA TYR A 122 9.68 7.92 -14.43
C TYR A 122 10.43 6.61 -14.47
N VAL A 123 9.82 5.53 -14.00
CA VAL A 123 10.41 4.19 -14.04
C VAL A 123 10.29 3.60 -15.43
N ASP A 124 11.27 2.81 -15.80
CA ASP A 124 11.30 2.11 -17.08
C ASP A 124 10.56 0.78 -16.99
N GLU A 125 9.43 0.71 -17.66
CA GLU A 125 8.62 -0.52 -17.70
C GLU A 125 9.08 -1.49 -18.82
N SER A 126 10.23 -1.24 -19.45
CA SER A 126 10.83 -2.21 -20.39
C SER A 126 11.27 -3.50 -19.69
N VAL A 127 11.43 -3.44 -18.37
CA VAL A 127 11.70 -4.57 -17.47
C VAL A 127 10.54 -4.83 -16.52
N ALA A 128 9.32 -4.44 -16.91
CA ALA A 128 8.13 -4.62 -16.07
C ALA A 128 7.88 -6.09 -15.74
N GLU A 129 7.42 -6.31 -14.52
CA GLU A 129 6.92 -7.60 -14.04
C GLU A 129 5.39 -7.61 -14.13
N TYR A 130 4.80 -8.80 -14.17
CA TYR A 130 3.34 -8.95 -14.31
C TYR A 130 2.80 -9.93 -13.28
N VAL A 131 1.68 -9.58 -12.68
CA VAL A 131 1.02 -10.40 -11.66
C VAL A 131 -0.04 -11.26 -12.31
N GLU A 132 0.13 -12.59 -12.23
CA GLU A 132 -0.82 -13.57 -12.71
C GLU A 132 -1.73 -14.03 -11.57
N PRO A 133 -3.07 -13.87 -11.69
CA PRO A 133 -4.01 -14.41 -10.71
C PRO A 133 -3.96 -15.94 -10.64
N ASP A 134 -4.07 -16.52 -9.44
CA ASP A 134 -4.03 -17.97 -9.21
C ASP A 134 -5.06 -18.74 -10.03
N CYS A 135 -6.27 -18.19 -10.17
CA CYS A 135 -7.32 -18.82 -10.99
C CYS A 135 -6.98 -18.92 -12.48
N ILE A 136 -6.04 -18.08 -12.96
CA ILE A 136 -5.49 -18.18 -14.32
C ILE A 136 -4.29 -19.11 -14.34
N ALA A 137 -3.40 -19.01 -13.36
CA ALA A 137 -2.16 -19.77 -13.28
C ALA A 137 -2.40 -21.29 -13.15
N THR A 138 -3.52 -21.70 -12.52
CA THR A 138 -3.89 -23.10 -12.29
C THR A 138 -4.59 -23.75 -13.48
N ASP A 139 -5.00 -22.97 -14.50
CA ASP A 139 -5.61 -23.48 -15.73
C ASP A 139 -4.64 -23.27 -16.92
N PRO A 140 -4.12 -24.33 -17.54
CA PRO A 140 -3.13 -24.21 -18.62
C PRO A 140 -3.62 -23.42 -19.84
N GLU A 141 -4.92 -23.48 -20.18
CA GLU A 141 -5.49 -22.77 -21.32
C GLU A 141 -5.61 -21.28 -20.99
N CYS A 142 -6.13 -20.95 -19.80
CA CYS A 142 -6.20 -19.60 -19.30
C CYS A 142 -4.80 -18.95 -19.19
N HIS A 143 -3.83 -19.68 -18.62
CA HIS A 143 -2.44 -19.24 -18.54
C HIS A 143 -1.86 -18.91 -19.93
N ALA A 144 -2.04 -19.78 -20.91
CA ALA A 144 -1.52 -19.56 -22.27
C ALA A 144 -2.14 -18.31 -22.92
N ILE A 145 -3.44 -18.07 -22.72
CA ILE A 145 -4.12 -16.88 -23.22
C ILE A 145 -3.59 -15.62 -22.54
N TRP A 146 -3.51 -15.65 -21.20
CA TRP A 146 -3.03 -14.53 -20.39
C TRP A 146 -1.59 -14.16 -20.77
N LYS A 147 -0.68 -15.14 -20.78
CA LYS A 147 0.74 -14.95 -21.12
C LYS A 147 0.91 -14.31 -22.49
N ARG A 148 0.32 -14.89 -23.53
CA ARG A 148 0.37 -14.34 -24.90
C ARG A 148 -0.12 -12.90 -24.99
N THR A 149 -1.18 -12.57 -24.26
CA THR A 149 -1.77 -11.22 -24.28
C THR A 149 -0.87 -10.21 -23.58
N VAL A 150 -0.29 -10.57 -22.44
CA VAL A 150 0.63 -9.70 -21.69
C VAL A 150 1.95 -9.50 -22.46
N GLU A 151 2.51 -10.57 -23.06
CA GLU A 151 3.70 -10.49 -23.92
C GLU A 151 3.49 -9.53 -25.09
N ALA A 152 2.34 -9.62 -25.77
CA ALA A 152 2.02 -8.72 -26.86
C ALA A 152 1.89 -7.24 -26.41
N ALA A 153 1.28 -7.00 -25.26
CA ALA A 153 1.16 -5.67 -24.68
C ALA A 153 2.53 -5.09 -24.27
N HIS A 154 3.39 -5.91 -23.68
CA HIS A 154 4.75 -5.54 -23.31
C HIS A 154 5.59 -5.14 -24.54
N ALA A 155 5.57 -5.96 -25.61
CA ALA A 155 6.24 -5.67 -26.85
C ALA A 155 5.74 -4.36 -27.49
N GLY A 156 4.42 -4.15 -27.50
CA GLY A 156 3.80 -2.91 -27.96
C GLY A 156 4.25 -1.69 -27.17
N TYR A 157 4.40 -1.82 -25.85
CA TYR A 157 4.95 -0.75 -25.01
C TYR A 157 6.38 -0.39 -25.42
N GLN A 158 7.26 -1.38 -25.58
CA GLN A 158 8.67 -1.15 -25.96
C GLN A 158 8.78 -0.47 -27.33
N GLU A 159 8.00 -0.93 -28.30
CA GLU A 159 7.97 -0.31 -29.63
C GLU A 159 7.46 1.14 -29.56
N LEU A 160 6.41 1.42 -28.82
CA LEU A 160 5.88 2.77 -28.63
C LEU A 160 6.88 3.70 -27.95
N VAL A 161 7.60 3.24 -26.92
CA VAL A 161 8.64 4.05 -26.25
C VAL A 161 9.73 4.45 -27.24
N THR A 162 10.19 3.51 -28.07
CA THR A 162 11.21 3.77 -29.10
C THR A 162 10.71 4.81 -30.09
N ARG A 163 9.57 4.58 -30.72
CA ARG A 163 8.98 5.46 -31.74
C ARG A 163 8.67 6.86 -31.20
N LEU A 164 8.12 6.94 -29.99
CA LEU A 164 7.80 8.22 -29.36
C LEU A 164 9.04 8.99 -28.92
N SER A 165 10.12 8.29 -28.53
CA SER A 165 11.39 8.93 -28.21
C SER A 165 12.02 9.60 -29.46
N GLU A 166 11.89 8.97 -30.61
CA GLU A 166 12.28 9.56 -31.90
C GLU A 166 11.39 10.75 -32.27
N ARG A 167 10.07 10.60 -32.13
CA ARG A 167 9.09 11.65 -32.43
C ARG A 167 9.30 12.91 -31.58
N PHE A 168 9.73 12.76 -30.33
CA PHE A 168 10.01 13.86 -29.41
C PHE A 168 11.47 14.31 -29.45
N SER A 169 12.23 14.06 -30.56
CA SER A 169 13.65 14.42 -30.69
C SER A 169 13.90 15.92 -30.51
N ASP A 170 12.93 16.78 -30.84
CA ASP A 170 13.03 18.24 -30.72
C ASP A 170 13.01 18.70 -29.24
N GLU A 171 12.65 17.84 -28.28
CA GLU A 171 12.73 18.14 -26.86
C GLU A 171 14.20 18.05 -26.40
N PRO A 172 14.84 19.18 -26.03
CA PRO A 172 16.27 19.20 -25.69
C PRO A 172 16.55 18.49 -24.34
N ASP A 173 15.59 18.53 -23.39
CA ASP A 173 15.72 17.82 -22.13
C ASP A 173 15.46 16.31 -22.33
N LYS A 174 16.53 15.54 -22.26
CA LYS A 174 16.48 14.08 -22.40
C LYS A 174 15.57 13.40 -21.37
N THR A 175 15.48 13.95 -20.15
CA THR A 175 14.63 13.40 -19.08
C THR A 175 13.16 13.67 -19.38
N LEU A 176 12.84 14.87 -19.81
CA LEU A 176 11.48 15.24 -20.19
C LEU A 176 11.02 14.47 -21.44
N ARG A 177 11.90 14.29 -22.42
CA ARG A 177 11.63 13.49 -23.63
C ARG A 177 11.26 12.05 -23.28
N ARG A 178 12.08 11.37 -22.45
CA ARG A 178 11.79 10.01 -21.98
C ARG A 178 10.47 9.94 -21.20
N LYS A 179 10.25 10.91 -20.31
CA LYS A 179 9.00 11.00 -19.55
C LYS A 179 7.77 11.13 -20.44
N LYS A 180 7.82 11.97 -21.50
CA LYS A 180 6.73 12.14 -22.47
C LYS A 180 6.46 10.83 -23.24
N ALA A 181 7.52 10.15 -23.70
CA ALA A 181 7.40 8.89 -24.43
C ALA A 181 6.76 7.79 -23.54
N ARG A 182 7.28 7.57 -22.34
CA ARG A 182 6.77 6.58 -21.39
C ARG A 182 5.34 6.89 -20.96
N GLN A 183 5.02 8.16 -20.71
CA GLN A 183 3.68 8.59 -20.32
C GLN A 183 2.62 8.24 -21.37
N ALA A 184 2.94 8.32 -22.65
CA ALA A 184 2.04 7.92 -23.72
C ALA A 184 2.04 6.39 -23.92
N ALA A 185 3.22 5.77 -23.98
CA ALA A 185 3.38 4.34 -24.23
C ALA A 185 2.70 3.45 -23.18
N ARG A 186 2.71 3.85 -21.89
CA ARG A 186 2.07 3.07 -20.81
C ARG A 186 0.57 2.84 -21.00
N SER A 187 -0.06 3.53 -21.94
CA SER A 187 -1.49 3.35 -22.24
C SER A 187 -1.83 1.93 -22.73
N VAL A 188 -0.84 1.18 -23.25
CA VAL A 188 -1.02 -0.20 -23.70
C VAL A 188 -0.65 -1.24 -22.65
N LEU A 189 -0.04 -0.83 -21.53
CA LEU A 189 0.31 -1.77 -20.45
C LEU A 189 -0.97 -2.27 -19.76
N PRO A 190 -1.08 -3.59 -19.52
CA PRO A 190 -2.25 -4.16 -18.89
C PRO A 190 -2.30 -3.83 -17.38
N ASN A 191 -3.48 -3.91 -16.80
CA ASN A 191 -3.67 -3.80 -15.36
C ASN A 191 -2.96 -4.90 -14.55
N ALA A 192 -2.55 -5.98 -15.21
CA ALA A 192 -1.69 -7.02 -14.63
C ALA A 192 -0.26 -6.54 -14.34
N THR A 193 0.17 -5.37 -14.86
CA THR A 193 1.50 -4.81 -14.58
C THR A 193 1.71 -4.67 -13.08
N GLU A 194 2.83 -5.20 -12.58
CA GLU A 194 3.23 -5.10 -11.17
C GLU A 194 3.43 -3.65 -10.77
N THR A 195 3.19 -3.37 -9.51
CA THR A 195 3.50 -2.07 -8.91
C THR A 195 3.88 -2.22 -7.46
N LYS A 196 4.63 -1.23 -6.98
CA LYS A 196 4.97 -1.07 -5.57
C LYS A 196 4.20 0.12 -5.01
N ILE A 197 3.61 -0.05 -3.83
CA ILE A 197 2.82 1.00 -3.20
C ILE A 197 3.13 1.07 -1.71
N LEU A 198 3.48 2.27 -1.25
CA LEU A 198 3.49 2.59 0.18
C LEU A 198 2.09 3.04 0.56
N SER A 199 1.48 2.37 1.51
CA SER A 199 0.17 2.70 2.04
C SER A 199 0.28 3.03 3.53
N LEU A 200 -0.20 4.22 3.92
CA LEU A 200 -0.54 4.52 5.30
C LEU A 200 -1.95 4.03 5.53
N ILE A 201 -2.13 3.25 6.59
CA ILE A 201 -3.40 2.63 6.96
C ILE A 201 -3.67 2.96 8.42
N HIS A 202 -4.84 3.53 8.72
CA HIS A 202 -5.45 3.43 10.05
C HIS A 202 -6.45 2.28 10.05
N ILE A 203 -6.64 1.67 11.17
CA ILE A 203 -7.62 0.59 11.34
C ILE A 203 -8.95 1.16 11.83
#